data_8d6c2927acb2e679c56c8e4e0bde87fa
#
_entry.id   8d6c2927acb2e679c56c8e4e0bde87fa
#
_cell.length_a   1.000
_cell.length_b   1.000
_cell.length_c   1.000
_cell.angle_alpha   90.00
_cell.angle_beta   90.00
_cell.angle_gamma   90.00
#
_symmetry.space_group_name_H-M   'P 1'
#
loop_
_entity.id
_entity.type
_entity.pdbx_description
1 polymer ?
#
loop_
_entity_poly.entity_id
_entity_poly.type
_entity_poly.pdbx_seq_one_letter_code
_entity_poly.pdbx_strand_id
1 'polypeptide(L)'
;MADESAKGNDPESGFFSRLKSGLAKTRSSLAGGFDNIVHGKAKVGPELLEELEETLLIADVGMQATSYILEDLKSEVSENRIRENKEVLGQLKQRMVQVLSQNQKPLAFSEHQPFVILVVGVNGSGKTT
;
A
#
# COMPACT_ATOMS: atom_id res chain seq x y z
N MET A 1 9.73 -0.90 -48.48
CA MET A 1 8.52 -1.48 -47.86
C MET A 1 8.71 -1.33 -46.36
N ALA A 2 8.01 -0.36 -45.81
CA ALA A 2 8.11 0.03 -44.40
C ALA A 2 7.17 -0.85 -43.60
N ASP A 3 7.70 -1.49 -42.58
CA ASP A 3 6.93 -2.22 -41.56
C ASP A 3 6.64 -1.23 -40.41
N GLU A 4 5.41 -0.75 -40.41
CA GLU A 4 4.86 0.20 -39.44
C GLU A 4 4.21 -0.62 -38.33
N SER A 5 5.04 -1.12 -37.39
CA SER A 5 4.54 -1.83 -36.21
C SER A 5 3.83 -0.84 -35.27
N ALA A 6 2.51 -0.93 -35.30
CA ALA A 6 1.57 -0.26 -34.44
C ALA A 6 1.95 -0.41 -32.97
N LYS A 7 2.34 0.69 -32.30
CA LYS A 7 2.36 0.83 -30.86
C LYS A 7 0.93 0.75 -30.35
N GLY A 8 0.52 -0.41 -29.88
CA GLY A 8 -0.72 -0.61 -29.15
C GLY A 8 -0.75 0.30 -27.92
N ASN A 9 -1.63 1.27 -27.94
CA ASN A 9 -1.91 2.15 -26.81
C ASN A 9 -2.76 1.35 -25.82
N ASP A 10 -2.09 0.68 -24.87
CA ASP A 10 -2.74 -0.14 -23.86
C ASP A 10 -3.44 0.81 -22.85
N PRO A 11 -4.78 0.86 -22.80
CA PRO A 11 -5.52 1.76 -21.91
C PRO A 11 -5.22 1.49 -20.44
N GLU A 12 -4.80 0.28 -20.07
CA GLU A 12 -4.37 -0.07 -18.71
C GLU A 12 -3.08 0.64 -18.30
N SER A 13 -2.12 0.79 -19.19
CA SER A 13 -0.86 1.48 -18.93
C SER A 13 -1.07 2.96 -18.57
N GLY A 14 -2.04 3.63 -19.19
CA GLY A 14 -2.40 5.01 -18.90
C GLY A 14 -3.11 5.18 -17.54
N PHE A 15 -3.96 4.24 -17.16
CA PHE A 15 -4.65 4.23 -15.88
C PHE A 15 -3.68 4.02 -14.72
N PHE A 16 -2.82 3.01 -14.79
CA PHE A 16 -1.80 2.75 -13.77
C PHE A 16 -0.78 3.89 -13.64
N SER A 17 -0.44 4.55 -14.73
CA SER A 17 0.44 5.73 -14.71
C SER A 17 -0.20 6.89 -13.94
N ARG A 18 -1.49 7.18 -14.18
CA ARG A 18 -2.25 8.22 -13.46
C ARG A 18 -2.43 7.88 -11.98
N LEU A 19 -2.74 6.62 -11.67
CA LEU A 19 -2.85 6.14 -10.30
C LEU A 19 -1.52 6.29 -9.55
N LYS A 20 -0.42 5.89 -10.17
CA LYS A 20 0.93 6.03 -9.62
C LYS A 20 1.32 7.50 -9.38
N SER A 21 0.93 8.39 -10.29
CA SER A 21 1.13 9.84 -10.15
C SER A 21 0.27 10.41 -9.01
N GLY A 22 -1.00 10.02 -8.90
CA GLY A 22 -1.90 10.45 -7.82
C GLY A 22 -1.42 10.03 -6.43
N LEU A 23 -0.75 8.87 -6.34
CA LEU A 23 -0.19 8.33 -5.10
C LEU A 23 1.23 8.82 -4.80
N ALA A 24 1.81 9.69 -5.63
CA ALA A 24 3.21 10.12 -5.49
C ALA A 24 3.48 10.78 -4.13
N LYS A 25 2.55 11.57 -3.61
CA LYS A 25 2.69 12.25 -2.31
C LYS A 25 2.68 11.25 -1.15
N THR A 26 1.72 10.34 -1.12
CA THR A 26 1.65 9.27 -0.11
C THR A 26 2.88 8.38 -0.17
N ARG A 27 3.30 8.04 -1.39
CA ARG A 27 4.51 7.25 -1.62
C ARG A 27 5.77 7.96 -1.10
N SER A 28 5.92 9.26 -1.32
CA SER A 28 7.10 10.00 -0.83
C SER A 28 7.14 10.11 0.70
N SER A 29 5.98 10.25 1.34
CA SER A 29 5.89 10.26 2.80
C SER A 29 6.25 8.91 3.42
N LEU A 30 5.74 7.82 2.86
CA LEU A 30 6.08 6.47 3.29
C LEU A 30 7.54 6.10 2.94
N ALA A 31 7.99 6.38 1.70
CA ALA A 31 9.32 6.02 1.25
C ALA A 31 10.42 6.72 2.06
N GLY A 32 10.22 8.00 2.44
CA GLY A 32 11.20 8.72 3.26
C GLY A 32 11.39 8.09 4.64
N GLY A 33 10.30 7.64 5.29
CA GLY A 33 10.36 6.90 6.54
C GLY A 33 11.05 5.54 6.39
N PHE A 34 10.65 4.79 5.36
CA PHE A 34 11.22 3.45 5.11
C PHE A 34 12.66 3.47 4.58
N ASP A 35 13.06 4.49 3.82
CA ASP A 35 14.44 4.61 3.34
C ASP A 35 15.43 4.77 4.50
N ASN A 36 15.07 5.52 5.54
CA ASN A 36 15.87 5.61 6.75
C ASN A 36 16.01 4.26 7.47
N ILE A 37 14.94 3.48 7.48
CA ILE A 37 14.91 2.13 8.07
C ILE A 37 15.75 1.15 7.25
N VAL A 38 15.64 1.18 5.91
CA VAL A 38 16.40 0.26 5.01
C VAL A 38 17.88 0.56 5.01
N HIS A 39 18.24 1.83 4.95
CA HIS A 39 19.61 2.30 4.80
C HIS A 39 20.24 2.77 6.11
N GLY A 40 19.43 2.87 7.16
CA GLY A 40 19.87 3.16 8.52
C GLY A 40 20.73 2.02 9.09
N LYS A 41 21.62 2.37 10.00
CA LYS A 41 22.44 1.42 10.76
C LYS A 41 21.65 0.76 11.92
N ALA A 42 20.34 0.99 12.01
CA ALA A 42 19.50 0.41 13.04
C ALA A 42 19.52 -1.13 12.92
N LYS A 43 19.85 -1.80 14.00
CA LYS A 43 19.73 -3.26 14.08
C LYS A 43 18.26 -3.62 14.16
N VAL A 44 17.92 -4.79 13.62
CA VAL A 44 16.58 -5.36 13.80
C VAL A 44 16.33 -5.54 15.30
N GLY A 45 15.34 -4.85 15.82
CA GLY A 45 15.03 -4.85 17.26
C GLY A 45 13.79 -4.01 17.58
N PRO A 46 13.47 -3.85 18.87
CA PRO A 46 12.31 -3.09 19.32
C PRO A 46 12.28 -1.65 18.79
N GLU A 47 13.43 -0.96 18.76
CA GLU A 47 13.55 0.41 18.26
C GLU A 47 13.10 0.54 16.80
N LEU A 48 13.47 -0.43 15.96
CA LEU A 48 13.04 -0.47 14.56
C LEU A 48 11.52 -0.64 14.44
N LEU A 49 10.91 -1.46 15.30
CA LEU A 49 9.47 -1.69 15.31
C LEU A 49 8.69 -0.46 15.77
N GLU A 50 9.21 0.29 16.73
CA GLU A 50 8.66 1.57 17.18
C GLU A 50 8.71 2.62 16.06
N GLU A 51 9.83 2.72 15.34
CA GLU A 51 9.97 3.62 14.19
C GLU A 51 9.02 3.25 13.04
N LEU A 52 8.80 1.95 12.79
CA LEU A 52 7.80 1.46 11.84
C LEU A 52 6.38 1.81 12.26
N GLU A 53 6.06 1.64 13.53
CA GLU A 53 4.75 1.99 14.10
C GLU A 53 4.45 3.48 13.93
N GLU A 54 5.40 4.34 14.30
CA GLU A 54 5.29 5.78 14.11
C GLU A 54 5.11 6.16 12.63
N THR A 55 5.91 5.57 11.74
CA THR A 55 5.83 5.80 10.29
C THR A 55 4.45 5.45 9.74
N LEU A 56 3.87 4.32 10.14
CA LEU A 56 2.53 3.90 9.71
C LEU A 56 1.44 4.81 10.26
N LEU A 57 1.56 5.27 11.49
CA LEU A 57 0.61 6.20 12.10
C LEU A 57 0.65 7.59 11.44
N ILE A 58 1.85 8.12 11.17
CA ILE A 58 2.03 9.38 10.42
C ILE A 58 1.46 9.28 9.01
N ALA A 59 1.52 8.09 8.41
CA ALA A 59 0.92 7.81 7.09
C ALA A 59 -0.61 7.60 7.11
N ASP A 60 -1.25 7.83 8.28
CA ASP A 60 -2.70 7.70 8.48
C ASP A 60 -3.25 6.28 8.24
N VAL A 61 -2.44 5.27 8.50
CA VAL A 61 -2.87 3.85 8.41
C VAL A 61 -3.89 3.50 9.49
N GLY A 62 -3.87 4.23 10.62
CA GLY A 62 -4.75 4.02 11.77
C GLY A 62 -4.23 2.95 12.74
N MET A 63 -4.52 3.15 14.04
CA MET A 63 -3.96 2.33 15.12
C MET A 63 -4.28 0.84 15.00
N GLN A 64 -5.52 0.49 14.68
CA GLN A 64 -5.94 -0.92 14.61
C GLN A 64 -5.22 -1.67 13.49
N ALA A 65 -5.13 -1.06 12.29
CA ALA A 65 -4.43 -1.67 11.16
C ALA A 65 -2.92 -1.73 11.43
N THR A 66 -2.33 -0.70 12.01
CA THR A 66 -0.91 -0.66 12.39
C THR A 66 -0.58 -1.77 13.39
N SER A 67 -1.36 -1.90 14.47
CA SER A 67 -1.16 -2.96 15.45
C SER A 67 -1.26 -4.36 14.83
N TYR A 68 -2.28 -4.59 14.00
CA TYR A 68 -2.46 -5.87 13.31
C TYR A 68 -1.28 -6.21 12.38
N ILE A 69 -0.79 -5.23 11.62
CA ILE A 69 0.35 -5.40 10.70
C ILE A 69 1.64 -5.75 11.46
N LEU A 70 1.86 -5.12 12.63
CA LEU A 70 3.11 -5.25 13.38
C LEU A 70 3.10 -6.41 14.40
N GLU A 71 1.94 -6.97 14.75
CA GLU A 71 1.83 -8.00 15.79
C GLU A 71 2.74 -9.20 15.53
N ASP A 72 2.67 -9.78 14.34
CA ASP A 72 3.51 -10.93 13.98
C ASP A 72 4.98 -10.54 13.82
N LEU A 73 5.25 -9.33 13.28
CA LEU A 73 6.63 -8.83 13.18
C LEU A 73 7.31 -8.68 14.55
N LYS A 74 6.57 -8.19 15.55
CA LYS A 74 7.06 -8.09 16.94
C LYS A 74 7.46 -9.47 17.47
N SER A 75 6.67 -10.51 17.20
CA SER A 75 7.00 -11.88 17.59
C SER A 75 8.23 -12.41 16.84
N GLU A 76 8.29 -12.26 15.53
CA GLU A 76 9.40 -12.78 14.71
C GLU A 76 10.74 -12.09 15.02
N VAL A 77 10.72 -10.77 15.30
CA VAL A 77 11.91 -10.02 15.74
C VAL A 77 12.33 -10.44 17.14
N SER A 78 11.39 -10.60 18.09
CA SER A 78 11.70 -11.01 19.46
C SER A 78 12.32 -12.40 19.55
N GLU A 79 11.91 -13.28 18.64
CA GLU A 79 12.44 -14.66 18.55
C GLU A 79 13.71 -14.77 17.68
N ASN A 80 14.29 -13.64 17.23
CA ASN A 80 15.46 -13.58 16.35
C ASN A 80 15.30 -14.37 15.03
N ARG A 81 14.05 -14.52 14.54
CA ARG A 81 13.77 -15.17 13.26
C ARG A 81 14.09 -14.26 12.08
N ILE A 82 13.98 -12.94 12.27
CA ILE A 82 14.34 -11.91 11.30
C ILE A 82 15.56 -11.16 11.80
N ARG A 83 16.57 -11.04 10.96
CA ARG A 83 17.86 -10.42 11.31
C ARG A 83 18.26 -9.25 10.41
N GLU A 84 17.64 -9.12 9.26
CA GLU A 84 17.95 -8.09 8.28
C GLU A 84 16.77 -7.12 8.11
N ASN A 85 17.06 -5.84 8.02
CA ASN A 85 16.04 -4.81 7.81
C ASN A 85 15.20 -5.05 6.54
N LYS A 86 15.83 -5.62 5.49
CA LYS A 86 15.13 -5.98 4.24
C LYS A 86 14.08 -7.07 4.45
N GLU A 87 14.33 -8.01 5.34
CA GLU A 87 13.37 -9.08 5.70
C GLU A 87 12.18 -8.48 6.44
N VAL A 88 12.43 -7.56 7.39
CA VAL A 88 11.37 -6.82 8.11
C VAL A 88 10.45 -6.11 7.13
N LEU A 89 11.02 -5.38 6.17
CA LEU A 89 10.22 -4.67 5.16
C LEU A 89 9.49 -5.60 4.20
N GLY A 90 10.09 -6.74 3.85
CA GLY A 90 9.45 -7.78 3.06
C GLY A 90 8.20 -8.33 3.74
N GLN A 91 8.31 -8.67 5.01
CA GLN A 91 7.20 -9.14 5.85
C GLN A 91 6.13 -8.05 6.02
N LEU A 92 6.56 -6.82 6.36
CA LEU A 92 5.65 -5.69 6.47
C LEU A 92 4.79 -5.50 5.20
N LYS A 93 5.44 -5.47 4.03
CA LYS A 93 4.75 -5.37 2.74
C LYS A 93 3.75 -6.50 2.54
N GLN A 94 4.13 -7.73 2.87
CA GLN A 94 3.27 -8.90 2.72
C GLN A 94 2.02 -8.78 3.62
N ARG A 95 2.18 -8.32 4.87
CA ARG A 95 1.06 -8.07 5.79
C ARG A 95 0.13 -6.97 5.30
N MET A 96 0.67 -5.86 4.81
CA MET A 96 -0.13 -4.78 4.23
C MET A 96 -0.96 -5.30 3.03
N VAL A 97 -0.36 -6.07 2.14
CA VAL A 97 -1.07 -6.70 1.01
C VAL A 97 -2.18 -7.63 1.52
N GLN A 98 -1.93 -8.41 2.56
CA GLN A 98 -2.91 -9.30 3.15
C GLN A 98 -4.13 -8.53 3.70
N VAL A 99 -3.91 -7.44 4.44
CA VAL A 99 -4.98 -6.57 4.95
C VAL A 99 -5.82 -6.00 3.82
N LEU A 100 -5.19 -5.49 2.77
CA LEU A 100 -5.89 -4.94 1.61
C LEU A 100 -6.69 -6.00 0.84
N SER A 101 -6.15 -7.21 0.72
CA SER A 101 -6.77 -8.31 -0.02
C SER A 101 -8.02 -8.86 0.66
N GLN A 102 -8.10 -8.81 2.01
CA GLN A 102 -9.25 -9.31 2.76
C GLN A 102 -10.56 -8.58 2.43
N ASN A 103 -10.47 -7.29 2.08
CA ASN A 103 -11.61 -6.44 1.78
C ASN A 103 -11.84 -6.23 0.28
N GLN A 104 -11.06 -6.89 -0.57
CA GLN A 104 -11.18 -6.79 -2.01
C GLN A 104 -12.35 -7.64 -2.50
N LYS A 105 -13.47 -6.99 -2.77
CA LYS A 105 -14.64 -7.61 -3.39
C LYS A 105 -14.86 -7.00 -4.77
N PRO A 106 -15.10 -7.82 -5.82
CA PRO A 106 -15.50 -7.31 -7.12
C PRO A 106 -16.87 -6.63 -7.01
N LEU A 107 -17.09 -5.62 -7.85
CA LEU A 107 -18.41 -5.02 -7.99
C LEU A 107 -19.36 -6.08 -8.60
N ALA A 108 -20.33 -6.52 -7.82
CA ALA A 108 -21.34 -7.48 -8.27
C ALA A 108 -22.56 -6.73 -8.81
N PHE A 109 -22.90 -7.01 -10.06
CA PHE A 109 -24.13 -6.50 -10.68
C PHE A 109 -25.27 -7.49 -10.38
N SER A 110 -26.39 -6.99 -9.88
CA SER A 110 -27.58 -7.82 -9.69
C SER A 110 -28.31 -8.03 -11.01
N GLU A 111 -29.05 -9.13 -11.13
CA GLU A 111 -29.92 -9.40 -12.29
C GLU A 111 -31.15 -8.47 -12.34
N HIS A 112 -31.41 -7.73 -11.25
CA HIS A 112 -32.54 -6.80 -11.16
C HIS A 112 -32.24 -5.52 -11.93
N GLN A 113 -33.18 -5.10 -12.76
CA GLN A 113 -33.07 -3.86 -13.54
C GLN A 113 -34.15 -2.86 -13.10
N PRO A 114 -33.83 -1.56 -13.02
CA PRO A 114 -32.49 -0.95 -13.31
C PRO A 114 -31.49 -1.21 -12.18
N PHE A 115 -30.20 -1.39 -12.55
CA PHE A 115 -29.10 -1.43 -11.59
C PHE A 115 -28.69 0.00 -11.26
N VAL A 116 -28.84 0.40 -10.00
CA VAL A 116 -28.60 1.79 -9.56
C VAL A 116 -27.32 1.85 -8.74
N ILE A 117 -26.38 2.71 -9.15
CA ILE A 117 -25.15 3.02 -8.43
C ILE A 117 -25.23 4.45 -7.92
N LEU A 118 -25.21 4.63 -6.58
CA LEU A 118 -25.17 5.94 -5.96
C LEU A 118 -23.72 6.29 -5.55
N VAL A 119 -23.16 7.33 -6.18
CA VAL A 119 -21.82 7.83 -5.86
C VAL A 119 -21.97 9.03 -4.92
N VAL A 120 -21.43 8.90 -3.70
CA VAL A 120 -21.50 9.96 -2.67
C VAL A 120 -20.10 10.37 -2.22
N GLY A 121 -19.98 11.60 -1.75
CA GLY A 121 -18.70 12.11 -1.22
C GLY A 121 -18.75 13.61 -0.93
N VAL A 122 -17.82 14.09 -0.13
CA VAL A 122 -17.64 15.52 0.17
C VAL A 122 -17.04 16.27 -1.02
N ASN A 123 -17.01 17.61 -0.96
CA ASN A 123 -16.38 18.40 -2.01
C ASN A 123 -14.89 18.06 -2.13
N GLY A 124 -14.40 17.90 -3.35
CA GLY A 124 -13.00 17.54 -3.63
C GLY A 124 -12.67 16.05 -3.50
N SER A 125 -13.63 15.18 -3.18
CA SER A 125 -13.38 13.73 -3.03
C SER A 125 -13.29 12.96 -4.37
N GLY A 126 -13.32 13.63 -5.52
CA GLY A 126 -13.19 12.98 -6.82
C GLY A 126 -14.47 12.34 -7.37
N LYS A 127 -15.67 12.73 -6.87
CA LYS A 127 -16.95 12.17 -7.36
C LYS A 127 -17.16 12.29 -8.87
N THR A 128 -16.64 13.35 -9.46
CA THR A 128 -16.89 13.73 -10.87
C THR A 128 -15.70 13.40 -11.78
N THR A 129 -14.55 13.06 -11.21
CA THR A 129 -13.34 12.69 -11.96
C THR A 129 -13.41 11.26 -12.42
#